data_32b13e56783616304d315bd0ed7507fa
#
_entry.id   32b13e56783616304d315bd0ed7507fa
#
_cell.length_a   1.000
_cell.length_b   1.000
_cell.length_c   1.000
_cell.angle_alpha   90.00
_cell.angle_beta   90.00
_cell.angle_gamma   90.00
#
_symmetry.space_group_name_H-M   'P 1'
#
loop_
_entity.id
_entity.type
_entity.pdbx_description
1 polymer ?
#
loop_
_entity_poly.entity_id
_entity_poly.type
_entity_poly.pdbx_seq_one_letter_code
_entity_poly.pdbx_strand_id
1 'polypeptide(L)'
;FTLWLDTVRDKVAQARIRVRLRQVQAGNFGDSEPVGDGVIELRVHIGAGYRVYCARHGKAFVILLCGGDKGSQKADIKRAKELWSKWKRRQS
;
A
#
# COMPACT_ATOMS: atom_id res chain seq x y z
N PHE A 1 7.55 5.07 -1.79
CA PHE A 1 7.18 3.70 -1.41
C PHE A 1 8.38 2.75 -1.39
N THR A 2 9.20 2.76 -2.44
CA THR A 2 10.37 1.89 -2.53
C THR A 2 11.30 2.05 -1.32
N LEU A 3 11.49 3.28 -0.85
CA LEU A 3 12.30 3.55 0.33
C LEU A 3 11.75 2.87 1.58
N TRP A 4 10.42 2.89 1.74
CA TRP A 4 9.81 2.20 2.88
C TRP A 4 10.06 0.69 2.80
N LEU A 5 9.87 0.09 1.63
CA LEU A 5 10.05 -1.35 1.45
C LEU A 5 11.48 -1.76 1.81
N ASP A 6 12.47 -0.94 1.47
CA ASP A 6 13.87 -1.21 1.79
C ASP A 6 14.15 -1.11 3.29
N THR A 7 13.30 -0.41 4.07
CA THR A 7 13.47 -0.32 5.52
C THR A 7 12.95 -1.55 6.27
N VAL A 8 12.18 -2.41 5.61
CA VAL A 8 11.65 -3.63 6.22
C VAL A 8 12.82 -4.59 6.45
N ARG A 9 13.13 -4.83 7.73
CA ARG A 9 14.31 -5.63 8.13
C ARG A 9 14.15 -7.12 7.87
N ASP A 10 12.93 -7.62 8.01
CA ASP A 10 12.61 -9.02 7.81
C ASP A 10 12.61 -9.33 6.30
N LYS A 11 13.60 -10.09 5.84
CA LYS A 11 13.75 -10.42 4.42
C LYS A 11 12.60 -11.27 3.89
N VAL A 12 12.05 -12.15 4.74
CA VAL A 12 10.88 -12.97 4.38
C VAL A 12 9.66 -12.07 4.19
N ALA A 13 9.47 -11.12 5.10
CA ALA A 13 8.38 -10.15 4.98
C ALA A 13 8.53 -9.29 3.72
N GLN A 14 9.73 -8.83 3.43
CA GLN A 14 10.02 -8.08 2.20
C GLN A 14 9.61 -8.85 0.95
N ALA A 15 9.99 -10.14 0.88
CA ALA A 15 9.65 -10.99 -0.25
C ALA A 15 8.14 -11.18 -0.38
N ARG A 16 7.45 -11.39 0.75
CA ARG A 16 5.99 -11.55 0.78
C ARG A 16 5.28 -10.30 0.30
N ILE A 17 5.75 -9.13 0.72
CA ILE A 17 5.20 -7.85 0.27
C ILE A 17 5.36 -7.73 -1.25
N ARG A 18 6.53 -8.05 -1.80
CA ARG A 18 6.77 -7.98 -3.25
C ARG A 18 5.83 -8.89 -4.04
N VAL A 19 5.62 -10.11 -3.56
CA VAL A 19 4.66 -11.06 -4.19
C VAL A 19 3.25 -10.47 -4.15
N ARG A 20 2.87 -9.93 -3.01
CA ARG A 20 1.54 -9.32 -2.82
C ARG A 20 1.29 -8.18 -3.79
N LEU A 21 2.31 -7.34 -4.02
CA LEU A 21 2.22 -6.22 -4.96
C LEU A 21 2.06 -6.69 -6.40
N ARG A 22 2.75 -7.75 -6.78
CA ARG A 22 2.58 -8.34 -8.13
C ARG A 22 1.16 -8.85 -8.33
N GLN A 23 0.58 -9.49 -7.33
CA GLN A 23 -0.80 -9.96 -7.38
C GLN A 23 -1.78 -8.81 -7.58
N VAL A 24 -1.58 -7.72 -6.84
CA VAL A 24 -2.42 -6.52 -6.94
C VAL A 24 -2.33 -5.91 -8.34
N GLN A 25 -1.13 -5.82 -8.90
CA GLN A 25 -0.93 -5.28 -10.25
C GLN A 25 -1.58 -6.15 -11.32
N ALA A 26 -1.74 -7.45 -11.05
CA ALA A 26 -2.46 -8.36 -11.92
C ALA A 26 -3.98 -8.33 -11.70
N GLY A 27 -4.47 -7.47 -10.81
CA GLY A 27 -5.89 -7.33 -10.53
C GLY A 27 -6.40 -8.12 -9.32
N ASN A 28 -5.52 -8.88 -8.66
CA ASN A 28 -5.89 -9.67 -7.49
C ASN A 28 -5.52 -8.90 -6.22
N PHE A 29 -6.50 -8.25 -5.61
CA PHE A 29 -6.28 -7.47 -4.40
C PHE A 29 -6.25 -8.32 -3.12
N GLY A 30 -6.83 -9.52 -3.14
CA GLY A 30 -6.81 -10.43 -1.98
C GLY A 30 -7.34 -9.79 -0.71
N ASP A 31 -6.62 -9.97 0.40
CA ASP A 31 -7.00 -9.42 1.71
C ASP A 31 -6.75 -7.91 1.72
N SER A 32 -7.80 -7.16 1.42
CA SER A 32 -7.75 -5.71 1.31
C SER A 32 -9.03 -5.08 1.82
N GLU A 33 -8.96 -3.79 2.14
CA GLU A 33 -10.10 -3.04 2.63
C GLU A 33 -10.01 -1.58 2.22
N PRO A 34 -11.09 -0.97 1.72
CA PRO A 34 -11.09 0.47 1.48
C PRO A 34 -11.05 1.21 2.82
N VAL A 35 -10.23 2.27 2.86
CA VAL A 35 -10.07 3.10 4.07
C VAL A 35 -10.56 4.54 3.86
N GLY A 36 -11.24 4.78 2.74
CA GLY A 36 -11.78 6.09 2.40
C GLY A 36 -10.94 6.85 1.39
N ASP A 37 -11.53 7.84 0.75
CA ASP A 37 -10.90 8.75 -0.22
C ASP A 37 -10.27 8.04 -1.43
N GLY A 38 -10.70 6.80 -1.70
CA GLY A 38 -10.16 6.00 -2.80
C GLY A 38 -8.92 5.22 -2.45
N VAL A 39 -8.46 5.28 -1.20
CA VAL A 39 -7.30 4.53 -0.73
C VAL A 39 -7.70 3.14 -0.29
N ILE A 40 -6.89 2.14 -0.65
CA ILE A 40 -7.09 0.74 -0.31
C ILE A 40 -5.93 0.28 0.55
N GLU A 41 -6.24 -0.39 1.66
CA GLU A 41 -5.26 -1.01 2.54
C GLU A 41 -5.09 -2.47 2.15
N LEU A 42 -3.85 -2.87 1.85
CA LEU A 42 -3.49 -4.26 1.60
C LEU A 42 -2.83 -4.82 2.85
N ARG A 43 -3.31 -5.95 3.35
CA ARG A 43 -2.75 -6.58 4.54
C ARG A 43 -1.80 -7.69 4.15
N VAL A 44 -0.66 -7.72 4.81
CA VAL A 44 0.34 -8.78 4.64
C VAL A 44 0.59 -9.40 6.01
N HIS A 45 0.02 -10.58 6.22
CA HIS A 45 0.02 -11.27 7.53
C HIS A 45 1.31 -12.06 7.71
N ILE A 46 2.39 -11.36 8.05
CA ILE A 46 3.67 -11.97 8.38
C ILE A 46 4.40 -11.10 9.39
N GLY A 47 5.09 -11.73 10.33
CA GLY A 47 5.86 -11.04 11.36
C GLY A 47 4.99 -10.06 12.15
N ALA A 48 5.40 -8.81 12.20
CA ALA A 48 4.70 -7.75 12.93
C ALA A 48 3.36 -7.35 12.31
N GLY A 49 3.03 -7.88 11.13
CA GLY A 49 1.84 -7.48 10.37
C GLY A 49 2.07 -6.20 9.60
N TYR A 50 2.27 -6.32 8.29
CA TYR A 50 2.54 -5.17 7.44
C TYR A 50 1.31 -4.76 6.65
N ARG A 51 1.24 -3.48 6.30
CA ARG A 51 0.14 -2.91 5.52
C ARG A 51 0.70 -2.03 4.44
N VAL A 52 0.13 -2.13 3.24
CA VAL A 52 0.51 -1.31 2.10
C VAL A 52 -0.73 -0.55 1.64
N TYR A 53 -0.55 0.73 1.38
CA TYR A 53 -1.65 1.59 0.95
C TYR A 53 -1.47 1.96 -0.51
N CYS A 54 -2.56 1.80 -1.27
CA CYS A 54 -2.55 2.07 -2.71
C CYS A 54 -3.88 2.67 -3.15
N ALA A 55 -3.93 3.11 -4.40
CA ALA A 55 -5.15 3.61 -5.01
C ALA A 55 -5.18 3.18 -6.47
N ARG A 56 -6.38 2.99 -7.02
CA ARG A 56 -6.55 2.70 -8.44
C ARG A 56 -6.62 3.98 -9.25
N HIS A 57 -5.88 4.01 -10.34
CA HIS A 57 -5.99 5.06 -11.35
C HIS A 57 -6.43 4.41 -12.66
N GLY A 58 -7.71 4.54 -12.97
CA GLY A 58 -8.29 3.86 -14.11
C GLY A 58 -8.33 2.35 -13.92
N LYS A 59 -8.39 1.61 -15.02
CA LYS A 59 -8.50 0.14 -14.98
C LYS A 59 -7.14 -0.56 -14.94
N ALA A 60 -6.09 0.11 -15.41
CA ALA A 60 -4.81 -0.53 -15.67
C ALA A 60 -3.73 -0.23 -14.64
N PHE A 61 -3.92 0.80 -13.80
CA PHE A 61 -2.85 1.27 -12.93
C PHE A 61 -3.24 1.21 -11.46
N VAL A 62 -2.26 0.80 -10.66
CA VAL A 62 -2.34 0.86 -9.20
C VAL A 62 -1.18 1.74 -8.75
N ILE A 63 -1.51 2.81 -8.03
CA ILE A 63 -0.52 3.75 -7.49
C ILE A 63 -0.20 3.34 -6.06
N LEU A 64 1.05 2.98 -5.80
CA LEU A 64 1.51 2.64 -4.46
C LEU A 64 1.84 3.93 -3.71
N LEU A 65 1.28 4.12 -2.54
CA LEU A 65 1.37 5.37 -1.79
C LEU A 65 2.38 5.29 -0.65
N CYS A 66 2.16 4.40 0.29
CA CYS A 66 3.06 4.19 1.41
C CYS A 66 2.81 2.84 2.06
N GLY A 67 3.62 2.51 3.04
CA GLY A 67 3.43 1.29 3.80
C GLY A 67 3.82 1.51 5.26
N GLY A 68 3.49 0.54 6.08
CA GLY A 68 3.80 0.57 7.49
C GLY A 68 3.46 -0.75 8.15
N ASP A 69 3.55 -0.76 9.46
CA ASP A 69 3.14 -1.92 10.24
C ASP A 69 1.80 -1.65 10.95
N LYS A 70 1.37 -2.63 11.71
CA LYS A 70 0.12 -2.57 12.45
C LYS A 70 0.10 -1.41 13.46
N GLY A 71 1.24 -1.06 14.04
CA GLY A 71 1.34 -0.02 15.06
C GLY A 71 1.21 1.40 14.52
N SER A 72 1.50 1.63 13.25
CA SER A 72 1.44 2.96 12.63
C SER A 72 0.23 3.16 11.73
N GLN A 73 -0.75 2.27 11.77
CA GLN A 73 -1.88 2.24 10.84
C GLN A 73 -2.60 3.59 10.69
N LYS A 74 -2.95 4.23 11.79
CA LYS A 74 -3.69 5.49 11.75
C LYS A 74 -2.94 6.59 11.01
N ALA A 75 -1.67 6.77 11.37
CA ALA A 75 -0.82 7.78 10.74
C ALA A 75 -0.58 7.47 9.27
N ASP A 76 -0.41 6.19 8.94
CA ASP A 76 -0.14 5.75 7.58
C ASP A 76 -1.35 5.95 6.67
N ILE A 77 -2.56 5.69 7.17
CA ILE A 77 -3.79 5.94 6.41
C ILE A 77 -3.91 7.43 6.09
N LYS A 78 -3.68 8.29 7.07
CA LYS A 78 -3.73 9.74 6.87
C LYS A 78 -2.71 10.17 5.82
N ARG A 79 -1.49 9.67 5.92
CA ARG A 79 -0.42 9.98 4.96
C ARG A 79 -0.77 9.49 3.56
N ALA A 80 -1.33 8.28 3.45
CA ALA A 80 -1.72 7.72 2.16
C ALA A 80 -2.76 8.59 1.47
N LYS A 81 -3.75 9.08 2.21
CA LYS A 81 -4.78 9.97 1.68
C LYS A 81 -4.19 11.30 1.20
N GLU A 82 -3.24 11.85 1.95
CA GLU A 82 -2.54 13.08 1.56
C GLU A 82 -1.73 12.87 0.27
N LEU A 83 -1.00 11.78 0.19
CA LEU A 83 -0.20 11.43 -0.99
C LEU A 83 -1.10 11.22 -2.22
N TRP A 84 -2.21 10.54 -2.06
CA TRP A 84 -3.17 10.30 -3.13
C TRP A 84 -3.77 11.61 -3.63
N SER A 85 -4.16 12.48 -2.72
CA SER A 85 -4.69 13.81 -3.05
C SER A 85 -3.68 14.63 -3.85
N LYS A 86 -2.42 14.64 -3.42
CA LYS A 86 -1.34 15.34 -4.14
C LYS A 86 -1.13 14.77 -5.53
N TRP A 87 -1.13 13.45 -5.64
CA TRP A 87 -0.93 12.78 -6.93
C TRP A 87 -2.03 13.15 -7.92
N LYS A 88 -3.29 13.11 -7.47
CA LYS A 88 -4.44 13.48 -8.31
C LYS A 88 -4.34 14.93 -8.79
N ARG A 89 -3.92 15.85 -7.94
CA ARG A 89 -3.77 17.25 -8.31
C ARG A 89 -2.72 17.46 -9.39
N ARG A 90 -1.64 16.66 -9.38
CA ARG A 90 -0.59 16.74 -10.40
C ARG A 90 -1.08 16.25 -11.77
N GLN A 91 -2.09 15.38 -11.78
CA GLN A 91 -2.59 14.77 -13.00
C GLN A 91 -3.77 15.55 -13.61
N SER A 92 -4.32 16.50 -12.89
CA SER A 92 -5.48 17.29 -13.40
C SER A 92 -5.08 18.52 -14.21
#